data_d7d69c28d1290b3228faf5bc75235dce
#
_entry.id   d7d69c28d1290b3228faf5bc75235dce
#
_cell.length_a   1.000
_cell.length_b   1.000
_cell.length_c   1.000
_cell.angle_alpha   90.00
_cell.angle_beta   90.00
_cell.angle_gamma   90.00
#
_symmetry.space_group_name_H-M   'P 1'
#
loop_
_entity.id
_entity.type
_entity.pdbx_description
1 polymer ?
#
loop_
_entity_poly.entity_id
_entity_poly.type
_entity_poly.pdbx_seq_one_letter_code
_entity_poly.pdbx_strand_id
1 'polypeptide(L)'
;FIPLLFHSIYGVIISSEARMNIGTYGTARNWFYFFQRATGIFLFVFIFFHVLNMRFGLVPGLNTTPIAGNADLSYNIVSAEFSITWVMVLYIFGVAATAWHLAYGFWLFAVDWGIVIGENAQKYALYACIALAIGLFGVGTNAAVSFVRPCGLFPKSMCEHKVETKKVSEPKRF
;
A
#
# COMPACT_ATOMS: atom_id res chain seq x y z
N PHE A 1 -4.46 -7.01 -15.29
CA PHE A 1 -5.35 -7.73 -14.36
C PHE A 1 -5.11 -9.25 -14.34
N ILE A 2 -4.90 -9.93 -15.49
CA ILE A 2 -4.73 -11.40 -15.54
C ILE A 2 -3.60 -11.90 -14.64
N PRO A 3 -2.35 -11.36 -14.67
CA PRO A 3 -1.29 -11.82 -13.78
C PRO A 3 -1.61 -11.58 -12.30
N LEU A 4 -2.27 -10.47 -11.96
CA LEU A 4 -2.66 -10.17 -10.59
C LEU A 4 -3.72 -11.16 -10.08
N LEU A 5 -4.73 -11.47 -10.89
CA LEU A 5 -5.76 -12.47 -10.55
C LEU A 5 -5.14 -13.85 -10.36
N PHE A 6 -4.28 -14.27 -11.29
CA PHE A 6 -3.56 -15.55 -11.17
C PHE A 6 -2.75 -15.62 -9.87
N HIS A 7 -1.93 -14.58 -9.61
CA HIS A 7 -1.12 -14.50 -8.39
C HIS A 7 -1.99 -14.58 -7.12
N SER A 8 -3.10 -13.82 -7.09
CA SER A 8 -3.97 -13.75 -5.92
C SER A 8 -4.73 -15.05 -5.67
N ILE A 9 -5.35 -15.64 -6.69
CA ILE A 9 -6.12 -16.89 -6.57
C ILE A 9 -5.18 -18.04 -6.20
N TYR A 10 -4.07 -18.17 -6.92
CA TYR A 10 -3.10 -19.22 -6.65
C TYR A 10 -2.43 -19.07 -5.28
N GLY A 11 -2.16 -17.81 -4.87
CA GLY A 11 -1.65 -17.50 -3.54
C GLY A 11 -2.62 -17.87 -2.41
N VAL A 12 -3.93 -17.67 -2.61
CA VAL A 12 -4.95 -18.11 -1.64
C VAL A 12 -5.00 -19.64 -1.55
N ILE A 13 -4.94 -20.36 -2.69
CA ILE A 13 -4.93 -21.83 -2.71
C ILE A 13 -3.71 -22.35 -1.93
N ILE A 14 -2.49 -21.89 -2.24
CA ILE A 14 -1.27 -22.30 -1.52
C ILE A 14 -1.37 -21.95 -0.03
N SER A 15 -1.95 -20.78 0.30
CA SER A 15 -2.11 -20.38 1.69
C SER A 15 -3.07 -21.28 2.47
N SER A 16 -4.10 -21.83 1.82
CA SER A 16 -5.05 -22.75 2.44
C SER A 16 -4.44 -24.13 2.75
N GLU A 17 -3.44 -24.56 1.98
CA GLU A 17 -2.72 -25.81 2.20
C GLU A 17 -1.61 -25.69 3.25
N ALA A 18 -1.26 -24.47 3.63
CA ALA A 18 -0.15 -24.20 4.52
C ALA A 18 -0.47 -24.56 5.97
N ARG A 19 0.42 -25.31 6.61
CA ARG A 19 0.34 -25.59 8.05
C ARG A 19 1.09 -24.52 8.82
N MET A 20 0.39 -23.81 9.68
CA MET A 20 0.96 -22.84 10.59
C MET A 20 1.51 -23.53 11.83
N ASN A 21 2.79 -23.30 12.14
CA ASN A 21 3.48 -23.91 13.29
C ASN A 21 4.10 -22.89 14.25
N ILE A 22 3.58 -21.66 14.27
CA ILE A 22 4.07 -20.56 15.11
C ILE A 22 4.02 -20.94 16.59
N GLY A 23 3.00 -21.70 17.00
CA GLY A 23 2.86 -22.17 18.38
C GLY A 23 3.96 -23.14 18.82
N THR A 24 4.54 -23.90 17.88
CA THR A 24 5.64 -24.84 18.16
C THR A 24 7.01 -24.19 17.96
N TYR A 25 7.14 -23.36 16.93
CA TYR A 25 8.39 -22.70 16.57
C TYR A 25 8.18 -21.18 16.44
N GLY A 26 8.30 -20.44 17.54
CA GLY A 26 8.08 -18.99 17.61
C GLY A 26 9.24 -18.14 17.04
N THR A 27 9.91 -18.60 15.97
CA THR A 27 11.01 -17.87 15.35
C THR A 27 10.51 -16.70 14.49
N ALA A 28 11.33 -15.65 14.32
CA ALA A 28 11.01 -14.50 13.48
C ALA A 28 10.65 -14.93 12.03
N ARG A 29 11.34 -15.94 11.48
CA ARG A 29 11.08 -16.48 10.14
C ARG A 29 9.65 -17.04 10.00
N ASN A 30 9.15 -17.74 11.02
CA ASN A 30 7.78 -18.26 11.02
C ASN A 30 6.74 -17.13 11.14
N TRP A 31 7.02 -16.09 11.93
CA TRP A 31 6.16 -14.93 11.98
C TRP A 31 6.11 -14.18 10.65
N PHE A 32 7.23 -13.99 9.96
CA PHE A 32 7.28 -13.37 8.65
C PHE A 32 6.52 -14.18 7.59
N TYR A 33 6.62 -15.50 7.64
CA TYR A 33 5.84 -16.41 6.82
C TYR A 33 4.33 -16.27 7.07
N PHE A 34 3.92 -16.15 8.33
CA PHE A 34 2.53 -15.89 8.69
C PHE A 34 2.06 -14.53 8.14
N PHE A 35 2.81 -13.46 8.39
CA PHE A 35 2.44 -12.12 7.92
C PHE A 35 2.37 -12.04 6.40
N GLN A 36 3.24 -12.75 5.67
CA GLN A 36 3.18 -12.78 4.22
C GLN A 36 1.84 -13.36 3.72
N ARG A 37 1.35 -14.42 4.33
CA ARG A 37 0.06 -15.00 3.98
C ARG A 37 -1.12 -14.16 4.43
N ALA A 38 -1.10 -13.71 5.66
CA ALA A 38 -2.15 -12.88 6.23
C ALA A 38 -2.34 -11.58 5.42
N THR A 39 -1.23 -10.90 5.08
CA THR A 39 -1.28 -9.70 4.24
C THR A 39 -1.72 -10.02 2.81
N GLY A 40 -1.33 -11.15 2.23
CA GLY A 40 -1.78 -11.58 0.91
C GLY A 40 -3.30 -11.78 0.82
N ILE A 41 -3.88 -12.49 1.81
CA ILE A 41 -5.34 -12.71 1.90
C ILE A 41 -6.05 -11.37 2.13
N PHE A 42 -5.54 -10.55 3.05
CA PHE A 42 -6.10 -9.22 3.29
C PHE A 42 -6.08 -8.36 2.02
N LEU A 43 -4.97 -8.33 1.30
CA LEU A 43 -4.83 -7.53 0.08
C LEU A 43 -5.73 -8.02 -1.04
N PHE A 44 -6.00 -9.32 -1.15
CA PHE A 44 -6.97 -9.83 -2.11
C PHE A 44 -8.35 -9.20 -1.90
N VAL A 45 -8.83 -9.17 -0.65
CA VAL A 45 -10.12 -8.56 -0.29
C VAL A 45 -10.05 -7.03 -0.42
N PHE A 46 -8.96 -6.41 0.04
CA PHE A 46 -8.77 -4.96 0.01
C PHE A 46 -8.71 -4.40 -1.43
N ILE A 47 -7.98 -5.04 -2.33
CA ILE A 47 -7.89 -4.60 -3.74
C ILE A 47 -9.25 -4.72 -4.42
N PHE A 48 -10.00 -5.79 -4.12
CA PHE A 48 -11.36 -5.95 -4.64
C PHE A 48 -12.28 -4.82 -4.15
N PHE A 49 -12.28 -4.55 -2.84
CA PHE A 49 -12.97 -3.42 -2.25
C PHE A 49 -12.54 -2.08 -2.89
N HIS A 50 -11.22 -1.85 -2.99
CA HIS A 50 -10.66 -0.61 -3.57
C HIS A 50 -11.16 -0.37 -5.01
N VAL A 51 -11.15 -1.41 -5.84
CA VAL A 51 -11.60 -1.31 -7.23
C VAL A 51 -13.10 -1.07 -7.30
N LEU A 52 -13.91 -1.79 -6.51
CA LEU A 52 -15.35 -1.59 -6.47
C LEU A 52 -15.73 -0.18 -6.00
N ASN A 53 -15.02 0.32 -4.98
CA ASN A 53 -15.28 1.63 -4.41
C ASN A 53 -14.80 2.75 -5.34
N MET A 54 -13.51 2.83 -5.60
CA MET A 54 -12.92 3.96 -6.32
C MET A 54 -13.22 3.93 -7.82
N ARG A 55 -13.09 2.75 -8.45
CA ARG A 55 -13.25 2.64 -9.91
C ARG A 55 -14.70 2.70 -10.33
N PHE A 56 -15.59 2.04 -9.60
CA PHE A 56 -16.99 1.82 -10.00
C PHE A 56 -18.01 2.53 -9.10
N GLY A 57 -17.67 3.02 -7.92
CA GLY A 57 -18.59 3.68 -7.00
C GLY A 57 -19.72 2.77 -6.51
N LEU A 58 -19.45 1.46 -6.34
CA LEU A 58 -20.47 0.45 -6.02
C LEU A 58 -20.61 0.12 -4.54
N VAL A 59 -19.80 0.75 -3.66
CA VAL A 59 -19.84 0.45 -2.22
C VAL A 59 -20.92 1.29 -1.53
N PRO A 60 -21.98 0.66 -0.97
CA PRO A 60 -23.04 1.39 -0.29
C PRO A 60 -22.52 2.20 0.90
N GLY A 61 -22.98 3.42 1.05
CA GLY A 61 -22.59 4.33 2.15
C GLY A 61 -21.28 5.10 1.93
N LEU A 62 -20.61 4.86 0.81
CA LEU A 62 -19.48 5.66 0.35
C LEU A 62 -19.86 6.49 -0.89
N ASN A 63 -18.87 7.11 -1.54
CA ASN A 63 -19.13 7.89 -2.74
C ASN A 63 -19.60 6.98 -3.89
N THR A 64 -20.73 7.31 -4.48
CA THR A 64 -21.31 6.57 -5.62
C THR A 64 -20.87 7.10 -6.98
N THR A 65 -20.06 8.17 -7.01
CA THR A 65 -19.51 8.71 -8.26
C THR A 65 -18.23 7.94 -8.63
N PRO A 66 -18.24 7.13 -9.70
CA PRO A 66 -17.05 6.39 -10.10
C PRO A 66 -15.96 7.34 -10.60
N ILE A 67 -14.69 7.05 -10.29
CA ILE A 67 -13.55 7.78 -10.89
C ILE A 67 -13.44 7.47 -12.40
N ALA A 68 -13.91 6.28 -12.81
CA ALA A 68 -13.96 5.93 -14.22
C ALA A 68 -14.90 6.89 -14.97
N GLY A 69 -14.34 7.63 -15.92
CA GLY A 69 -15.08 8.65 -16.69
C GLY A 69 -15.19 10.04 -16.04
N ASN A 70 -14.71 10.20 -14.80
CA ASN A 70 -14.72 11.47 -14.04
C ASN A 70 -13.33 11.81 -13.52
N ALA A 71 -12.33 11.77 -14.39
CA ALA A 71 -10.93 11.96 -13.99
C ALA A 71 -10.64 13.36 -13.39
N ASP A 72 -11.36 14.39 -13.85
CA ASP A 72 -11.32 15.76 -13.35
C ASP A 72 -11.82 15.88 -11.90
N LEU A 73 -12.73 15.00 -11.49
CA LEU A 73 -13.29 14.97 -10.13
C LEU A 73 -12.52 14.02 -9.18
N SER A 74 -11.57 13.26 -9.69
CA SER A 74 -10.90 12.17 -8.94
C SER A 74 -10.28 12.64 -7.62
N TYR A 75 -9.64 13.81 -7.61
CA TYR A 75 -9.06 14.38 -6.38
C TYR A 75 -10.14 14.64 -5.32
N ASN A 76 -11.26 15.26 -5.71
CA ASN A 76 -12.34 15.61 -4.79
C ASN A 76 -13.02 14.36 -4.24
N ILE A 77 -13.21 13.33 -5.08
CA ILE A 77 -13.79 12.04 -4.70
C ILE A 77 -12.91 11.37 -3.63
N VAL A 78 -11.61 11.24 -3.89
CA VAL A 78 -10.68 10.62 -2.95
C VAL A 78 -10.54 11.42 -1.66
N SER A 79 -10.48 12.76 -1.75
CA SER A 79 -10.40 13.64 -0.59
C SER A 79 -11.64 13.53 0.30
N ALA A 80 -12.83 13.48 -0.28
CA ALA A 80 -14.08 13.29 0.44
C ALA A 80 -14.11 11.94 1.17
N GLU A 81 -13.71 10.86 0.51
CA GLU A 81 -13.67 9.53 1.11
C GLU A 81 -12.63 9.41 2.21
N PHE A 82 -11.43 9.95 2.01
CA PHE A 82 -10.37 9.93 3.02
C PHE A 82 -10.66 10.84 4.22
N SER A 83 -11.61 11.76 4.11
CA SER A 83 -12.14 12.51 5.26
C SER A 83 -12.96 11.65 6.21
N ILE A 84 -13.41 10.47 5.75
CA ILE A 84 -14.08 9.47 6.59
C ILE A 84 -13.02 8.67 7.35
N THR A 85 -12.97 8.80 8.66
CA THR A 85 -11.88 8.26 9.50
C THR A 85 -11.63 6.76 9.29
N TRP A 86 -12.68 5.93 9.26
CA TRP A 86 -12.50 4.49 9.09
C TRP A 86 -11.96 4.12 7.70
N VAL A 87 -12.34 4.87 6.66
CA VAL A 87 -11.81 4.70 5.29
C VAL A 87 -10.33 5.02 5.29
N MET A 88 -9.93 6.17 5.82
CA MET A 88 -8.52 6.56 5.94
C MET A 88 -7.70 5.49 6.67
N VAL A 89 -8.19 4.99 7.82
CA VAL A 89 -7.50 3.94 8.59
C VAL A 89 -7.38 2.66 7.77
N LEU A 90 -8.43 2.23 7.08
CA LEU A 90 -8.41 1.07 6.21
C LEU A 90 -7.37 1.20 5.09
N TYR A 91 -7.28 2.38 4.45
CA TYR A 91 -6.30 2.62 3.39
C TYR A 91 -4.87 2.71 3.91
N ILE A 92 -4.62 3.31 5.08
CA ILE A 92 -3.29 3.29 5.72
C ILE A 92 -2.88 1.85 6.04
N PHE A 93 -3.80 1.04 6.55
CA PHE A 93 -3.54 -0.38 6.80
C PHE A 93 -3.29 -1.15 5.48
N GLY A 94 -4.04 -0.83 4.42
CA GLY A 94 -3.81 -1.34 3.07
C GLY A 94 -2.42 -1.01 2.53
N VAL A 95 -1.96 0.23 2.73
CA VAL A 95 -0.61 0.66 2.34
C VAL A 95 0.46 -0.10 3.14
N ALA A 96 0.27 -0.28 4.45
CA ALA A 96 1.18 -1.05 5.30
C ALA A 96 1.28 -2.51 4.84
N ALA A 97 0.13 -3.14 4.59
CA ALA A 97 0.06 -4.51 4.10
C ALA A 97 0.72 -4.66 2.71
N THR A 98 0.50 -3.70 1.81
CA THR A 98 1.12 -3.69 0.47
C THR A 98 2.64 -3.55 0.57
N ALA A 99 3.11 -2.60 1.37
CA ALA A 99 4.54 -2.36 1.56
C ALA A 99 5.26 -3.60 2.12
N TRP A 100 4.68 -4.24 3.13
CA TRP A 100 5.21 -5.49 3.69
C TRP A 100 5.17 -6.63 2.69
N HIS A 101 4.00 -6.89 2.08
CA HIS A 101 3.79 -8.01 1.18
C HIS A 101 4.72 -7.96 -0.04
N LEU A 102 4.88 -6.77 -0.62
CA LEU A 102 5.76 -6.55 -1.75
C LEU A 102 7.23 -6.73 -1.36
N ALA A 103 7.68 -6.06 -0.30
CA ALA A 103 9.09 -6.04 0.08
C ALA A 103 9.57 -7.43 0.57
N TYR A 104 8.78 -8.08 1.42
CA TYR A 104 9.11 -9.43 1.86
C TYR A 104 8.94 -10.45 0.75
N GLY A 105 7.98 -10.24 -0.18
CA GLY A 105 7.83 -11.03 -1.39
C GLY A 105 9.06 -10.96 -2.29
N PHE A 106 9.71 -9.81 -2.43
CA PHE A 106 10.99 -9.69 -3.15
C PHE A 106 12.12 -10.48 -2.48
N TRP A 107 12.18 -10.46 -1.15
CA TRP A 107 13.15 -11.28 -0.43
C TRP A 107 12.94 -12.77 -0.66
N LEU A 108 11.68 -13.26 -0.56
CA LEU A 108 11.33 -14.66 -0.84
C LEU A 108 11.70 -15.03 -2.28
N PHE A 109 11.31 -14.20 -3.25
CA PHE A 109 11.66 -14.40 -4.65
C PHE A 109 13.17 -14.55 -4.85
N ALA A 110 13.97 -13.65 -4.26
CA ALA A 110 15.42 -13.65 -4.41
C ALA A 110 16.06 -14.91 -3.78
N VAL A 111 15.51 -15.42 -2.69
CA VAL A 111 15.98 -16.65 -2.02
C VAL A 111 15.56 -17.88 -2.80
N ASP A 112 14.28 -17.98 -3.18
CA ASP A 112 13.73 -19.17 -3.84
C ASP A 112 14.30 -19.40 -5.26
N TRP A 113 14.62 -18.30 -5.96
CA TRP A 113 15.28 -18.37 -7.28
C TRP A 113 16.81 -18.45 -7.22
N GLY A 114 17.38 -18.54 -6.00
CA GLY A 114 18.82 -18.67 -5.82
C GLY A 114 19.63 -17.43 -6.23
N ILE A 115 18.99 -16.26 -6.30
CA ILE A 115 19.67 -14.97 -6.55
C ILE A 115 20.52 -14.58 -5.35
N VAL A 116 20.01 -14.87 -4.14
CA VAL A 116 20.69 -14.58 -2.88
C VAL A 116 20.99 -15.89 -2.17
N ILE A 117 22.27 -16.29 -2.20
CA ILE A 117 22.77 -17.56 -1.67
C ILE A 117 23.62 -17.29 -0.41
N GLY A 118 23.44 -18.13 0.62
CA GLY A 118 24.18 -18.06 1.87
C GLY A 118 23.55 -17.12 2.92
N GLU A 119 23.76 -17.44 4.18
CA GLU A 119 23.08 -16.81 5.33
C GLU A 119 23.30 -15.30 5.43
N ASN A 120 24.55 -14.86 5.23
CA ASN A 120 24.90 -13.44 5.31
C ASN A 120 24.23 -12.62 4.18
N ALA A 121 24.25 -13.15 2.94
CA ALA A 121 23.63 -12.48 1.81
C ALA A 121 22.10 -12.38 1.99
N GLN A 122 21.45 -13.45 2.44
CA GLN A 122 20.02 -13.46 2.76
C GLN A 122 19.67 -12.46 3.87
N LYS A 123 20.52 -12.32 4.89
CA LYS A 123 20.35 -11.36 5.98
C LYS A 123 20.43 -9.91 5.49
N TYR A 124 21.42 -9.57 4.67
CA TYR A 124 21.54 -8.21 4.12
C TYR A 124 20.40 -7.89 3.13
N ALA A 125 20.01 -8.86 2.29
CA ALA A 125 18.86 -8.71 1.42
C ALA A 125 17.56 -8.47 2.20
N LEU A 126 17.37 -9.17 3.35
CA LEU A 126 16.23 -8.94 4.22
C LEU A 126 16.22 -7.51 4.79
N TYR A 127 17.38 -7.00 5.24
CA TYR A 127 17.46 -5.63 5.74
C TYR A 127 17.15 -4.60 4.65
N ALA A 128 17.63 -4.81 3.43
CA ALA A 128 17.28 -3.96 2.29
C ALA A 128 15.78 -3.98 1.99
N CYS A 129 15.14 -5.15 2.05
CA CYS A 129 13.70 -5.29 1.87
C CYS A 129 12.90 -4.63 3.00
N ILE A 130 13.35 -4.72 4.25
CA ILE A 130 12.72 -4.02 5.38
C ILE A 130 12.82 -2.50 5.19
N ALA A 131 13.98 -1.98 4.79
CA ALA A 131 14.15 -0.56 4.49
C ALA A 131 13.22 -0.11 3.35
N LEU A 132 13.07 -0.94 2.30
CA LEU A 132 12.12 -0.70 1.22
C LEU A 132 10.67 -0.65 1.75
N ALA A 133 10.28 -1.59 2.62
CA ALA A 133 8.93 -1.60 3.22
C ALA A 133 8.64 -0.31 4.00
N ILE A 134 9.59 0.14 4.81
CA ILE A 134 9.48 1.39 5.59
C ILE A 134 9.35 2.60 4.66
N GLY A 135 10.18 2.68 3.62
CA GLY A 135 10.14 3.75 2.63
C GLY A 135 8.79 3.79 1.88
N LEU A 136 8.33 2.65 1.38
CA LEU A 136 7.04 2.55 0.69
C LEU A 136 5.86 2.90 1.60
N PHE A 137 5.87 2.43 2.85
CA PHE A 137 4.85 2.78 3.83
C PHE A 137 4.83 4.28 4.12
N GLY A 138 6.00 4.89 4.32
CA GLY A 138 6.12 6.33 4.59
C GLY A 138 5.59 7.17 3.43
N VAL A 139 6.04 6.88 2.20
CA VAL A 139 5.59 7.59 0.99
C VAL A 139 4.10 7.37 0.75
N GLY A 140 3.62 6.14 0.83
CA GLY A 140 2.21 5.82 0.59
C GLY A 140 1.28 6.45 1.63
N THR A 141 1.66 6.41 2.91
CA THR A 141 0.89 7.07 3.97
C THR A 141 0.89 8.59 3.80
N ASN A 142 2.04 9.19 3.46
CA ASN A 142 2.11 10.62 3.18
C ASN A 142 1.22 11.00 1.99
N ALA A 143 1.21 10.21 0.93
CA ALA A 143 0.33 10.42 -0.22
C ALA A 143 -1.15 10.36 0.18
N ALA A 144 -1.56 9.35 0.97
CA ALA A 144 -2.94 9.23 1.45
C ALA A 144 -3.36 10.42 2.33
N VAL A 145 -2.52 10.82 3.28
CA VAL A 145 -2.80 11.94 4.19
C VAL A 145 -2.84 13.28 3.44
N SER A 146 -2.10 13.44 2.34
CA SER A 146 -2.07 14.68 1.55
C SER A 146 -3.42 15.01 0.87
N PHE A 147 -4.31 14.05 0.70
CA PHE A 147 -5.68 14.30 0.22
C PHE A 147 -6.54 15.03 1.26
N VAL A 148 -6.24 14.89 2.55
CA VAL A 148 -7.01 15.49 3.65
C VAL A 148 -6.27 16.68 4.27
N ARG A 149 -4.93 16.65 4.23
CA ARG A 149 -4.07 17.72 4.75
C ARG A 149 -3.15 18.22 3.65
N PRO A 150 -3.17 19.51 3.29
CA PRO A 150 -2.39 20.04 2.16
C PRO A 150 -0.88 19.75 2.20
N CYS A 151 -0.34 19.48 3.41
CA CYS A 151 1.08 19.17 3.63
C CYS A 151 1.35 17.69 3.95
N GLY A 152 0.32 16.83 3.93
CA GLY A 152 0.45 15.44 4.31
C GLY A 152 0.97 15.29 5.75
N LEU A 153 2.05 14.53 5.92
CA LEU A 153 2.72 14.32 7.21
C LEU A 153 3.74 15.41 7.55
N PHE A 154 4.07 16.31 6.60
CA PHE A 154 5.06 17.35 6.82
C PHE A 154 4.48 18.54 7.58
N PRO A 155 5.29 19.28 8.37
CA PRO A 155 4.85 20.48 9.07
C PRO A 155 4.50 21.60 8.06
N LYS A 156 3.52 22.43 8.39
CA LYS A 156 3.02 23.52 7.53
C LYS A 156 4.13 24.44 7.04
N SER A 157 5.12 24.73 7.89
CA SER A 157 6.28 25.58 7.54
C SER A 157 7.07 25.11 6.31
N MET A 158 7.11 23.81 6.05
CA MET A 158 7.78 23.26 4.86
C MET A 158 6.95 23.38 3.58
N CYS A 159 5.63 23.49 3.71
CA CYS A 159 4.71 23.54 2.57
C CYS A 159 4.39 24.97 2.15
N GLU A 160 4.26 25.91 3.08
CA GLU A 160 3.93 27.31 2.80
C GLU A 160 5.00 27.97 1.96
N HIS A 161 6.26 27.65 2.16
CA HIS A 161 7.36 28.17 1.34
C HIS A 161 7.26 27.79 -0.16
N LYS A 162 6.65 26.65 -0.49
CA LYS A 162 6.44 26.23 -1.90
C LYS A 162 5.24 26.91 -2.55
N VAL A 163 4.24 27.31 -1.77
CA VAL A 163 3.04 27.97 -2.29
C VAL A 163 3.33 29.44 -2.62
N GLU A 164 4.12 30.14 -1.82
CA GLU A 164 4.53 31.51 -2.10
C GLU A 164 5.40 31.63 -3.35
N THR A 165 6.37 30.73 -3.54
CA THR A 165 7.22 30.73 -4.74
C THR A 165 6.44 30.49 -6.03
N LYS A 166 5.33 29.74 -5.98
CA LYS A 166 4.47 29.47 -7.13
C LYS A 166 3.55 30.65 -7.48
N LYS A 167 3.12 31.46 -6.49
CA LYS A 167 2.34 32.68 -6.72
C LYS A 167 3.16 33.82 -7.36
N VAL A 168 4.47 33.88 -7.11
CA VAL A 168 5.36 34.88 -7.65
C VAL A 168 5.74 34.58 -9.11
N SER A 169 5.59 33.34 -9.59
CA SER A 169 5.96 32.94 -10.95
C SER A 169 4.82 32.98 -11.98
N GLU A 170 3.60 33.37 -11.62
CA GLU A 170 2.54 33.58 -12.61
C GLU A 170 2.75 34.94 -13.33
N PRO A 171 2.99 34.95 -14.66
CA PRO A 171 3.10 36.18 -15.42
C PRO A 171 1.74 36.89 -15.41
N LYS A 172 1.75 38.17 -15.01
CA LYS A 172 0.59 39.07 -15.16
C LYS A 172 0.20 39.07 -16.63
N ARG A 173 -0.94 38.52 -16.98
CA ARG A 173 -1.55 38.69 -18.29
C ARG A 173 -2.03 40.16 -18.38
N PHE A 174 -1.42 40.89 -19.25
CA PHE A 174 -1.91 42.19 -19.71
C PHE A 174 -3.03 41.98 -20.74
#